data_9e6a60a692fd2c8de915157ae2f05644
#
_entry.id   9e6a60a692fd2c8de915157ae2f05644
#
_cell.length_a   1.000
_cell.length_b   1.000
_cell.length_c   1.000
_cell.angle_alpha   90.00
_cell.angle_beta   90.00
_cell.angle_gamma   90.00
#
_symmetry.space_group_name_H-M   'P 1'
#
loop_
_entity.id
_entity.type
_entity.pdbx_description
1 polymer ?
#
loop_
_entity_poly.entity_id
_entity_poly.type
_entity_poly.pdbx_seq_one_letter_code
_entity_poly.pdbx_strand_id
1 'polypeptide(L)'
;LEQYKGSAFEKPLQAAFDKMTSQLEDEGTFSFKELGQAISFRPVGFAIQALKVFETLSQALLHGRVVEFDYHKLQSTKSERRRIEPYHLGCIDNQWYLIGNDLVRRKIRTFSLARLSRPRMMKQMFTRPADFSVAKMMSESFSAFETPKPSRVIIRLDPFAARLAAERVWHKSQRIKSLPGGAAELTLEVGLAPDLENWILGWGNHAKVLEPHTLCERIAAIARSMALQYSV
;
A
#
# COMPACT_ATOMS: atom_id res chain seq x y z
N LEU A 1 -10.20 13.26 6.98
CA LEU A 1 -11.10 12.35 7.71
C LEU A 1 -11.65 11.26 6.81
N GLU A 2 -11.99 11.55 5.57
CA GLU A 2 -12.53 10.58 4.60
C GLU A 2 -11.65 9.32 4.42
N GLN A 3 -10.32 9.44 4.52
CA GLN A 3 -9.38 8.30 4.45
C GLN A 3 -9.56 7.30 5.61
N TYR A 4 -10.16 7.75 6.71
CA TYR A 4 -10.37 6.93 7.92
C TYR A 4 -11.83 6.51 8.10
N LYS A 5 -12.70 6.89 7.14
CA LYS A 5 -14.12 6.54 7.17
C LYS A 5 -14.30 5.03 7.19
N GLY A 6 -15.08 4.55 8.16
CA GLY A 6 -15.23 3.13 8.41
C GLY A 6 -14.08 2.47 9.18
N SER A 7 -13.03 3.19 9.62
CA SER A 7 -11.99 2.66 10.49
C SER A 7 -12.29 2.91 11.98
N ALA A 8 -11.58 2.21 12.87
CA ALA A 8 -11.67 2.46 14.32
C ALA A 8 -11.26 3.90 14.71
N PHE A 9 -10.59 4.61 13.81
CA PHE A 9 -10.17 6.00 14.01
C PHE A 9 -11.20 7.03 13.54
N GLU A 10 -12.24 6.64 12.80
CA GLU A 10 -13.23 7.59 12.27
C GLU A 10 -13.84 8.45 13.39
N LYS A 11 -14.44 7.81 14.40
CA LYS A 11 -15.08 8.54 15.50
C LYS A 11 -14.12 9.37 16.34
N PRO A 12 -12.93 8.85 16.80
CA PRO A 12 -11.96 9.66 17.52
C PRO A 12 -11.41 10.83 16.72
N LEU A 13 -11.14 10.64 15.43
CA LEU A 13 -10.64 11.71 14.56
C LEU A 13 -11.73 12.73 14.25
N GLN A 14 -12.99 12.30 14.05
CA GLN A 14 -14.12 13.20 13.89
C GLN A 14 -14.30 14.05 15.14
N ALA A 15 -14.31 13.45 16.33
CA ALA A 15 -14.43 14.17 17.58
C ALA A 15 -13.29 15.16 17.82
N ALA A 16 -12.05 14.79 17.50
CA ALA A 16 -10.90 15.68 17.58
C ALA A 16 -11.00 16.84 16.59
N PHE A 17 -11.45 16.58 15.37
CA PHE A 17 -11.67 17.56 14.33
C PHE A 17 -12.79 18.54 14.72
N ASP A 18 -13.93 18.02 15.18
CA ASP A 18 -15.08 18.84 15.63
C ASP A 18 -14.67 19.75 16.80
N LYS A 19 -13.83 19.24 17.73
CA LYS A 19 -13.30 20.04 18.84
C LYS A 19 -12.35 21.14 18.38
N MET A 20 -11.49 20.87 17.38
CA MET A 20 -10.60 21.87 16.82
C MET A 20 -11.38 22.94 16.04
N THR A 21 -12.37 22.52 15.25
CA THR A 21 -13.17 23.42 14.42
C THR A 21 -14.10 24.32 15.25
N SER A 22 -14.69 23.80 16.34
CA SER A 22 -15.52 24.61 17.23
C SER A 22 -14.77 25.76 17.90
N GLN A 23 -13.45 25.67 18.05
CA GLN A 23 -12.61 26.73 18.56
C GLN A 23 -12.22 27.76 17.48
N LEU A 24 -12.26 27.36 16.20
CA LEU A 24 -11.89 28.24 15.07
C LEU A 24 -13.08 29.00 14.50
N GLU A 25 -14.32 28.53 14.72
CA GLU A 25 -15.54 29.21 14.29
C GLU A 25 -15.75 30.57 14.98
N ASP A 26 -15.16 30.77 16.17
CA ASP A 26 -15.21 32.04 16.89
C ASP A 26 -14.34 33.16 16.27
N GLU A 27 -13.42 32.83 15.36
CA GLU A 27 -12.52 33.79 14.70
C GLU A 27 -12.95 34.22 13.28
N GLY A 28 -14.11 33.80 12.79
CA GLY A 28 -14.80 34.41 11.66
C GLY A 28 -14.21 34.21 10.24
N THR A 29 -13.30 33.24 10.03
CA THR A 29 -12.56 33.18 8.77
C THR A 29 -12.90 32.00 7.85
N PHE A 30 -13.52 30.91 8.33
CA PHE A 30 -13.89 29.76 7.48
C PHE A 30 -15.07 28.96 8.05
N SER A 31 -16.11 28.78 7.22
CA SER A 31 -17.13 27.77 7.47
C SER A 31 -16.66 26.42 6.92
N PHE A 32 -16.24 25.51 7.78
CA PHE A 32 -15.86 24.15 7.42
C PHE A 32 -17.01 23.36 6.75
N LYS A 33 -18.26 23.76 7.02
CA LYS A 33 -19.45 23.19 6.40
C LYS A 33 -19.56 23.58 4.91
N GLU A 34 -19.21 24.81 4.57
CA GLU A 34 -19.15 25.28 3.19
C GLU A 34 -17.96 24.69 2.44
N LEU A 35 -16.80 24.57 3.09
CA LEU A 35 -15.63 23.87 2.53
C LEU A 35 -15.95 22.38 2.24
N GLY A 36 -16.70 21.72 3.11
CA GLY A 36 -17.12 20.33 2.91
C GLY A 36 -18.06 20.12 1.71
N GLN A 37 -18.76 21.20 1.27
CA GLN A 37 -19.56 21.18 0.03
C GLN A 37 -18.72 21.46 -1.21
N ALA A 38 -17.63 22.21 -1.07
CA ALA A 38 -16.74 22.60 -2.17
C ALA A 38 -15.61 21.58 -2.43
N ILE A 39 -15.25 20.75 -1.43
CA ILE A 39 -14.16 19.78 -1.52
C ILE A 39 -14.73 18.38 -1.31
N SER A 40 -14.59 17.53 -2.31
CA SER A 40 -14.97 16.12 -2.19
C SER A 40 -13.75 15.20 -2.29
N PHE A 41 -13.70 14.19 -1.41
CA PHE A 41 -12.76 13.09 -1.51
C PHE A 41 -13.53 11.86 -2.01
N ARG A 42 -12.95 11.12 -2.95
CA ARG A 42 -13.49 9.83 -3.37
C ARG A 42 -12.74 8.71 -2.64
N PRO A 43 -13.20 8.26 -1.46
CA PRO A 43 -12.58 7.13 -0.81
C PRO A 43 -12.84 5.88 -1.64
N VAL A 44 -11.81 5.09 -1.86
CA VAL A 44 -11.98 3.70 -2.33
C VAL A 44 -12.45 2.91 -1.10
N GLY A 45 -13.66 2.36 -1.15
CA GLY A 45 -14.32 1.74 0.01
C GLY A 45 -13.49 0.63 0.66
N PHE A 46 -13.49 0.61 1.99
CA PHE A 46 -12.97 -0.52 2.77
C PHE A 46 -14.03 -1.62 2.86
N ALA A 47 -13.60 -2.87 2.77
CA ALA A 47 -14.48 -3.98 3.11
C ALA A 47 -14.83 -3.89 4.62
N ILE A 48 -16.13 -3.86 4.96
CA ILE A 48 -16.62 -3.76 6.36
C ILE A 48 -16.01 -4.86 7.24
N GLN A 49 -15.70 -6.01 6.67
CA GLN A 49 -15.04 -7.12 7.35
C GLN A 49 -13.61 -6.77 7.82
N ALA A 50 -12.94 -5.85 7.13
CA ALA A 50 -11.60 -5.39 7.51
C ALA A 50 -11.61 -4.58 8.82
N LEU A 51 -12.72 -3.96 9.21
CA LEU A 51 -12.83 -3.17 10.44
C LEU A 51 -12.79 -4.01 11.70
N LYS A 52 -13.54 -5.12 11.74
CA LYS A 52 -13.53 -6.05 12.89
C LYS A 52 -12.17 -6.71 13.05
N VAL A 53 -11.53 -7.04 11.92
CA VAL A 53 -10.17 -7.57 11.88
C VAL A 53 -9.20 -6.52 12.43
N PHE A 54 -9.31 -5.27 11.96
CA PHE A 54 -8.44 -4.17 12.38
C PHE A 54 -8.49 -3.94 13.89
N GLU A 55 -9.66 -3.94 14.50
CA GLU A 55 -9.81 -3.76 15.95
C GLU A 55 -9.05 -4.83 16.75
N THR A 56 -9.22 -6.11 16.41
CA THR A 56 -8.51 -7.20 17.08
C THR A 56 -7.00 -7.09 16.92
N LEU A 57 -6.52 -6.74 15.72
CA LEU A 57 -5.09 -6.62 15.44
C LEU A 57 -4.47 -5.40 16.12
N SER A 58 -5.18 -4.27 16.18
CA SER A 58 -4.71 -3.07 16.85
C SER A 58 -4.58 -3.27 18.37
N GLN A 59 -5.55 -3.95 18.99
CA GLN A 59 -5.47 -4.32 20.40
C GLN A 59 -4.29 -5.26 20.67
N ALA A 60 -4.09 -6.27 19.82
CA ALA A 60 -2.96 -7.19 19.98
C ALA A 60 -1.60 -6.48 19.84
N LEU A 61 -1.49 -5.54 18.90
CA LEU A 61 -0.31 -4.73 18.68
C LEU A 61 -0.01 -3.84 19.89
N LEU A 62 -1.01 -3.15 20.42
CA LEU A 62 -0.86 -2.26 21.59
C LEU A 62 -0.47 -3.04 22.86
N HIS A 63 -0.95 -4.25 23.02
CA HIS A 63 -0.67 -5.08 24.19
C HIS A 63 0.49 -6.06 24.01
N GLY A 64 1.24 -6.00 22.90
CA GLY A 64 2.35 -6.91 22.63
C GLY A 64 1.93 -8.39 22.61
N ARG A 65 0.78 -8.70 22.01
CA ARG A 65 0.22 -10.04 22.00
C ARG A 65 0.27 -10.67 20.62
N VAL A 66 0.64 -11.96 20.58
CA VAL A 66 0.59 -12.76 19.35
C VAL A 66 -0.86 -12.84 18.87
N VAL A 67 -1.04 -12.80 17.56
CA VAL A 67 -2.34 -13.03 16.91
C VAL A 67 -2.32 -14.32 16.11
N GLU A 68 -3.46 -15.00 16.11
CA GLU A 68 -3.72 -16.14 15.26
C GLU A 68 -4.90 -15.84 14.35
N PHE A 69 -4.79 -16.20 13.06
CA PHE A 69 -5.83 -15.98 12.07
C PHE A 69 -5.73 -16.95 10.90
N ASP A 70 -6.78 -17.03 10.09
CA ASP A 70 -6.75 -17.73 8.83
C ASP A 70 -6.46 -16.73 7.72
N TYR A 71 -5.53 -17.07 6.84
CA TYR A 71 -5.08 -16.22 5.75
C TYR A 71 -5.31 -16.89 4.39
N HIS A 72 -6.04 -16.20 3.52
CA HIS A 72 -6.30 -16.65 2.15
C HIS A 72 -5.28 -16.02 1.19
N LYS A 73 -4.41 -16.85 0.61
CA LYS A 73 -3.46 -16.40 -0.42
C LYS A 73 -4.16 -16.25 -1.76
N LEU A 74 -3.76 -15.27 -2.58
CA LEU A 74 -4.35 -15.02 -3.89
C LEU A 74 -4.29 -16.23 -4.84
N GLN A 75 -3.21 -17.00 -4.76
CA GLN A 75 -2.97 -18.17 -5.62
C GLN A 75 -3.35 -19.51 -4.95
N SER A 76 -4.18 -19.49 -3.93
CA SER A 76 -4.56 -20.69 -3.20
C SER A 76 -6.07 -20.74 -2.99
N THR A 77 -6.66 -21.90 -3.15
CA THR A 77 -8.07 -22.16 -2.84
C THR A 77 -8.30 -22.43 -1.35
N LYS A 78 -7.23 -22.62 -0.57
CA LYS A 78 -7.29 -22.97 0.87
C LYS A 78 -6.72 -21.83 1.70
N SER A 79 -7.38 -21.55 2.83
CA SER A 79 -6.83 -20.67 3.87
C SER A 79 -5.82 -21.45 4.73
N GLU A 80 -4.76 -20.75 5.14
CA GLU A 80 -3.74 -21.28 6.03
C GLU A 80 -3.82 -20.57 7.38
N ARG A 81 -3.75 -21.34 8.47
CA ARG A 81 -3.65 -20.80 9.83
C ARG A 81 -2.26 -20.19 10.02
N ARG A 82 -2.26 -18.93 10.52
CA ARG A 82 -1.05 -18.16 10.78
C ARG A 82 -1.00 -17.71 12.23
N ARG A 83 0.20 -17.66 12.79
CA ARG A 83 0.51 -17.10 14.11
C ARG A 83 1.59 -16.04 13.94
N ILE A 84 1.26 -14.80 14.30
CA ILE A 84 2.07 -13.64 13.99
C ILE A 84 2.30 -12.82 15.25
N GLU A 85 3.54 -12.35 15.45
CA GLU A 85 3.86 -11.25 16.33
C GLU A 85 3.58 -9.94 15.55
N PRO A 86 2.52 -9.19 15.84
CA PRO A 86 2.16 -7.99 15.09
C PRO A 86 3.11 -6.85 15.42
N TYR A 87 3.85 -6.33 14.44
CA TYR A 87 4.80 -5.24 14.63
C TYR A 87 4.24 -3.89 14.18
N HIS A 88 3.39 -3.88 13.16
CA HIS A 88 2.81 -2.65 12.60
C HIS A 88 1.53 -2.92 11.80
N LEU A 89 0.61 -1.93 11.85
CA LEU A 89 -0.53 -1.83 10.95
C LEU A 89 -0.32 -0.62 10.05
N GLY A 90 -0.27 -0.82 8.74
CA GLY A 90 -0.05 0.23 7.76
C GLY A 90 -1.16 0.30 6.72
N CYS A 91 -1.52 1.52 6.30
CA CYS A 91 -2.39 1.75 5.17
C CYS A 91 -1.53 2.15 3.96
N ILE A 92 -1.53 1.34 2.91
CA ILE A 92 -0.76 1.54 1.69
C ILE A 92 -1.74 1.44 0.52
N ASP A 93 -1.76 2.45 -0.35
CA ASP A 93 -2.69 2.54 -1.47
C ASP A 93 -4.15 2.25 -1.06
N ASN A 94 -4.56 2.84 0.06
CA ASN A 94 -5.89 2.69 0.65
C ASN A 94 -6.27 1.26 1.06
N GLN A 95 -5.29 0.39 1.26
CA GLN A 95 -5.47 -0.96 1.80
C GLN A 95 -4.70 -1.15 3.11
N TRP A 96 -5.33 -1.81 4.07
CA TRP A 96 -4.70 -2.09 5.35
C TRP A 96 -3.91 -3.39 5.33
N TYR A 97 -2.73 -3.33 5.92
CA TYR A 97 -1.79 -4.43 6.02
C TYR A 97 -1.29 -4.60 7.46
N LEU A 98 -1.20 -5.84 7.88
CA LEU A 98 -0.47 -6.25 9.07
C LEU A 98 0.95 -6.63 8.67
N ILE A 99 1.93 -6.03 9.32
CA ILE A 99 3.34 -6.38 9.22
C ILE A 99 3.75 -7.03 10.53
N GLY A 100 4.39 -8.18 10.46
CA GLY A 100 4.80 -8.89 11.67
C GLY A 100 5.63 -10.13 11.38
N ASN A 101 6.18 -10.72 12.44
CA ASN A 101 6.95 -11.94 12.36
C ASN A 101 6.02 -13.17 12.30
N ASP A 102 6.04 -13.87 11.19
CA ASP A 102 5.34 -15.15 11.03
C ASP A 102 6.09 -16.25 11.78
N LEU A 103 5.54 -16.69 12.91
CA LEU A 103 6.16 -17.70 13.78
C LEU A 103 6.32 -19.07 13.10
N VAL A 104 5.48 -19.37 12.10
CA VAL A 104 5.58 -20.62 11.32
C VAL A 104 6.71 -20.53 10.29
N ARG A 105 6.85 -19.37 9.64
CA ARG A 105 7.84 -19.14 8.58
C ARG A 105 9.14 -18.52 9.08
N ARG A 106 9.16 -18.03 10.34
CA ARG A 106 10.31 -17.35 10.99
C ARG A 106 10.84 -16.18 10.16
N LYS A 107 9.92 -15.36 9.59
CA LYS A 107 10.24 -14.21 8.76
C LYS A 107 9.21 -13.10 8.98
N ILE A 108 9.64 -11.86 8.85
CA ILE A 108 8.72 -10.73 8.78
C ILE A 108 7.93 -10.86 7.47
N ARG A 109 6.63 -10.66 7.54
CA ARG A 109 5.71 -10.74 6.39
C ARG A 109 4.64 -9.67 6.48
N THR A 110 4.12 -9.33 5.31
CA THR A 110 3.00 -8.41 5.14
C THR A 110 1.74 -9.20 4.77
N PHE A 111 0.64 -8.93 5.48
CA PHE A 111 -0.64 -9.59 5.32
C PHE A 111 -1.72 -8.54 5.05
N SER A 112 -2.40 -8.61 3.90
CA SER A 112 -3.57 -7.77 3.63
C SER A 112 -4.72 -8.14 4.58
N LEU A 113 -5.30 -7.14 5.25
CA LEU A 113 -6.42 -7.37 6.17
C LEU A 113 -7.67 -7.90 5.44
N ALA A 114 -7.85 -7.53 4.17
CA ALA A 114 -8.96 -8.01 3.35
C ALA A 114 -8.96 -9.55 3.12
N ARG A 115 -7.78 -10.17 3.27
CA ARG A 115 -7.59 -11.62 3.10
C ARG A 115 -7.44 -12.38 4.42
N LEU A 116 -7.67 -11.70 5.53
CA LEU A 116 -7.52 -12.22 6.88
C LEU A 116 -8.91 -12.46 7.48
N SER A 117 -9.11 -13.60 8.09
CA SER A 117 -10.37 -13.96 8.74
C SER A 117 -10.15 -14.62 10.09
N ARG A 118 -11.16 -14.58 10.95
CA ARG A 118 -11.17 -15.19 12.27
C ARG A 118 -9.96 -14.82 13.14
N PRO A 119 -9.59 -13.53 13.28
CA PRO A 119 -8.47 -13.12 14.12
C PRO A 119 -8.77 -13.41 15.59
N ARG A 120 -7.75 -13.87 16.30
CA ARG A 120 -7.79 -14.11 17.74
C ARG A 120 -6.52 -13.60 18.38
N MET A 121 -6.64 -12.79 19.40
CA MET A 121 -5.52 -12.40 20.26
C MET A 121 -5.18 -13.55 21.20
N MET A 122 -3.91 -13.96 21.21
CA MET A 122 -3.41 -15.06 22.03
C MET A 122 -2.94 -14.55 23.39
N LYS A 123 -2.83 -15.47 24.36
CA LYS A 123 -2.23 -15.14 25.69
C LYS A 123 -0.72 -14.89 25.59
N GLN A 124 -0.06 -15.45 24.59
CA GLN A 124 1.38 -15.30 24.35
C GLN A 124 1.73 -13.83 24.09
N MET A 125 2.70 -13.33 24.82
CA MET A 125 3.29 -12.01 24.62
C MET A 125 4.54 -12.09 23.75
N PHE A 126 4.92 -10.99 23.14
CA PHE A 126 6.17 -10.81 22.40
C PHE A 126 6.75 -9.44 22.67
N THR A 127 8.04 -9.29 22.41
CA THR A 127 8.70 -7.98 22.39
C THR A 127 9.11 -7.65 20.96
N ARG A 128 8.66 -6.51 20.45
CA ARG A 128 9.05 -6.06 19.10
C ARG A 128 10.55 -5.79 19.08
N PRO A 129 11.31 -6.31 18.09
CA PRO A 129 12.74 -6.02 17.97
C PRO A 129 13.00 -4.51 17.88
N ALA A 130 14.02 -4.02 18.61
CA ALA A 130 14.34 -2.58 18.64
C ALA A 130 14.84 -2.06 17.29
N ASP A 131 15.42 -2.91 16.46
CA ASP A 131 15.93 -2.61 15.12
C ASP A 131 14.84 -2.67 14.03
N PHE A 132 13.61 -3.06 14.37
CA PHE A 132 12.50 -3.06 13.42
C PHE A 132 12.10 -1.63 13.07
N SER A 133 12.25 -1.27 11.80
CA SER A 133 11.88 0.04 11.25
C SER A 133 10.93 -0.10 10.06
N VAL A 134 9.69 0.33 10.27
CA VAL A 134 8.69 0.43 9.20
C VAL A 134 9.14 1.39 8.10
N ALA A 135 9.73 2.53 8.49
CA ALA A 135 10.22 3.53 7.54
C ALA A 135 11.28 2.94 6.60
N LYS A 136 12.22 2.13 7.14
CA LYS A 136 13.21 1.43 6.33
C LYS A 136 12.53 0.44 5.38
N MET A 137 11.64 -0.39 5.89
CA MET A 137 10.94 -1.40 5.10
C MET A 137 10.11 -0.79 3.96
N MET A 138 9.33 0.27 4.25
CA MET A 138 8.53 0.98 3.24
C MET A 138 9.38 1.76 2.25
N SER A 139 10.59 2.18 2.65
CA SER A 139 11.49 2.93 1.78
C SER A 139 12.23 2.09 0.74
N GLU A 140 12.28 0.79 0.93
CA GLU A 140 12.93 -0.17 0.04
C GLU A 140 11.92 -0.86 -0.89
N SER A 141 10.62 -0.71 -0.61
CA SER A 141 9.52 -1.35 -1.35
C SER A 141 8.79 -0.32 -2.20
N PHE A 142 8.43 -0.68 -3.42
CA PHE A 142 7.55 0.14 -4.27
C PHE A 142 6.12 0.17 -3.70
N SER A 143 5.71 -0.87 -2.96
CA SER A 143 4.41 -1.05 -2.36
C SER A 143 4.48 -1.92 -1.09
N ALA A 144 3.39 -2.59 -0.74
CA ALA A 144 3.19 -3.35 0.50
C ALA A 144 4.00 -4.66 0.62
N PHE A 145 4.67 -5.10 -0.45
CA PHE A 145 5.34 -6.40 -0.44
C PHE A 145 6.82 -6.30 -0.05
N GLU A 146 7.27 -7.29 0.74
CA GLU A 146 8.69 -7.51 1.01
C GLU A 146 9.40 -7.77 -0.32
N THR A 147 10.39 -6.94 -0.64
CA THR A 147 11.09 -7.02 -1.91
C THR A 147 12.53 -7.49 -1.72
N PRO A 148 13.08 -8.19 -2.71
CA PRO A 148 14.52 -8.39 -2.82
C PRO A 148 15.26 -7.05 -2.79
N LYS A 149 16.59 -7.10 -2.69
CA LYS A 149 17.44 -5.89 -2.76
C LYS A 149 16.94 -4.94 -3.84
N PRO A 150 16.87 -3.62 -3.56
CA PRO A 150 16.50 -2.64 -4.56
C PRO A 150 17.35 -2.79 -5.83
N SER A 151 16.71 -2.71 -6.96
CA SER A 151 17.32 -2.73 -8.28
C SER A 151 17.05 -1.42 -8.98
N ARG A 152 18.00 -0.97 -9.79
CA ARG A 152 17.78 0.17 -10.67
C ARG A 152 16.80 -0.23 -11.76
N VAL A 153 15.72 0.51 -11.87
CA VAL A 153 14.68 0.35 -12.89
C VAL A 153 14.64 1.61 -13.74
N ILE A 154 14.75 1.44 -15.06
CA ILE A 154 14.63 2.54 -16.01
C ILE A 154 13.44 2.26 -16.92
N ILE A 155 12.54 3.23 -16.98
CA ILE A 155 11.31 3.15 -17.78
C ILE A 155 11.27 4.36 -18.70
N ARG A 156 11.19 4.13 -19.99
CA ARG A 156 10.92 5.18 -20.98
C ARG A 156 9.43 5.43 -21.05
N LEU A 157 9.06 6.67 -20.91
CA LEU A 157 7.69 7.17 -21.01
C LEU A 157 7.56 8.00 -22.29
N ASP A 158 6.48 7.83 -23.00
CA ASP A 158 6.14 8.71 -24.11
C ASP A 158 5.72 10.10 -23.61
N PRO A 159 5.43 11.09 -24.49
CA PRO A 159 5.08 12.45 -24.05
C PRO A 159 3.80 12.52 -23.21
N PHE A 160 2.88 11.59 -23.38
CA PHE A 160 1.64 11.53 -22.59
C PHE A 160 1.94 11.05 -21.16
N ALA A 161 2.58 9.89 -21.03
CA ALA A 161 2.93 9.32 -19.74
C ALA A 161 3.97 10.15 -18.98
N ALA A 162 4.90 10.80 -19.68
CA ALA A 162 5.92 11.67 -19.08
C ALA A 162 5.29 12.85 -18.32
N ARG A 163 4.26 13.48 -18.88
CA ARG A 163 3.52 14.57 -18.22
C ARG A 163 2.82 14.10 -16.97
N LEU A 164 2.05 13.01 -17.05
CA LEU A 164 1.33 12.44 -15.90
C LEU A 164 2.28 11.94 -14.80
N ALA A 165 3.40 11.35 -15.18
CA ALA A 165 4.39 10.87 -14.22
C ALA A 165 5.07 12.02 -13.45
N ALA A 166 5.18 13.20 -14.07
CA ALA A 166 5.76 14.37 -13.43
C ALA A 166 4.83 15.02 -12.38
N GLU A 167 3.51 14.78 -12.44
CA GLU A 167 2.53 15.33 -11.51
C GLU A 167 2.58 14.67 -10.13
N ARG A 168 3.24 13.51 -10.00
CA ARG A 168 3.25 12.72 -8.76
C ARG A 168 4.62 12.13 -8.45
N VAL A 169 4.96 12.12 -7.18
CA VAL A 169 6.11 11.35 -6.67
C VAL A 169 5.64 9.93 -6.32
N TRP A 170 6.04 8.95 -7.11
CA TRP A 170 5.67 7.53 -6.93
C TRP A 170 6.57 6.82 -5.92
N HIS A 171 7.84 7.23 -5.86
CA HIS A 171 8.81 6.71 -4.91
C HIS A 171 9.88 7.76 -4.62
N LYS A 172 10.43 7.76 -3.41
CA LYS A 172 11.47 8.73 -2.98
C LYS A 172 12.74 8.72 -3.84
N SER A 173 13.06 7.59 -4.49
CA SER A 173 14.21 7.46 -5.41
C SER A 173 13.92 7.94 -6.84
N GLN A 174 12.70 8.39 -7.12
CA GLN A 174 12.27 8.81 -8.44
C GLN A 174 13.17 9.90 -9.01
N ARG A 175 13.64 9.69 -10.23
CA ARG A 175 14.32 10.69 -11.04
C ARG A 175 13.72 10.67 -12.43
N ILE A 176 13.38 11.84 -12.95
CA ILE A 176 12.83 12.00 -14.30
C ILE A 176 13.82 12.80 -15.12
N LYS A 177 14.27 12.23 -16.24
CA LYS A 177 15.12 12.87 -17.23
C LYS A 177 14.30 13.11 -18.49
N SER A 178 14.13 14.37 -18.85
CA SER A 178 13.45 14.75 -20.11
C SER A 178 14.27 14.32 -21.32
N LEU A 179 13.55 13.89 -22.34
CA LEU A 179 14.10 13.50 -23.64
C LEU A 179 13.51 14.38 -24.76
N PRO A 180 14.17 14.41 -25.96
CA PRO A 180 13.61 15.09 -27.11
C PRO A 180 12.18 14.62 -27.44
N GLY A 181 11.36 15.52 -27.98
CA GLY A 181 9.98 15.20 -28.35
C GLY A 181 9.01 15.09 -27.17
N GLY A 182 9.41 15.49 -25.94
CA GLY A 182 8.53 15.48 -24.76
C GLY A 182 8.46 14.13 -24.02
N ALA A 183 9.18 13.12 -24.49
CA ALA A 183 9.36 11.84 -23.78
C ALA A 183 10.21 12.01 -22.53
N ALA A 184 10.26 11.01 -21.65
CA ALA A 184 11.12 11.02 -20.47
C ALA A 184 11.65 9.62 -20.12
N GLU A 185 12.76 9.59 -19.38
CA GLU A 185 13.22 8.41 -18.68
C GLU A 185 12.97 8.58 -17.19
N LEU A 186 12.17 7.68 -16.64
CA LEU A 186 11.91 7.55 -15.21
C LEU A 186 12.87 6.51 -14.64
N THR A 187 13.69 6.89 -13.66
CA THR A 187 14.58 5.99 -12.93
C THR A 187 14.06 5.81 -11.51
N LEU A 188 14.00 4.56 -11.05
CA LEU A 188 13.62 4.16 -9.70
C LEU A 188 14.68 3.19 -9.14
N GLU A 189 14.90 3.25 -7.82
CA GLU A 189 15.67 2.26 -7.05
C GLU A 189 14.67 1.50 -6.16
N VAL A 190 14.16 0.37 -6.64
CA VAL A 190 13.04 -0.36 -6.00
C VAL A 190 13.20 -1.87 -6.17
N GLY A 191 12.58 -2.62 -5.29
CA GLY A 191 12.50 -4.07 -5.44
C GLY A 191 11.56 -4.49 -6.58
N LEU A 192 11.93 -5.54 -7.29
CA LEU A 192 11.16 -6.06 -8.43
C LEU A 192 9.98 -6.92 -7.95
N ALA A 193 8.96 -6.27 -7.37
CA ALA A 193 7.73 -6.91 -6.88
C ALA A 193 6.60 -6.89 -7.93
N PRO A 194 5.59 -7.76 -7.78
CA PRO A 194 4.41 -7.77 -8.66
C PRO A 194 3.68 -6.43 -8.75
N ASP A 195 3.71 -5.62 -7.70
CA ASP A 195 3.06 -4.29 -7.70
C ASP A 195 3.73 -3.34 -8.70
N LEU A 196 5.05 -3.38 -8.80
CA LEU A 196 5.78 -2.60 -9.79
C LEU A 196 5.39 -3.04 -11.21
N GLU A 197 5.23 -4.34 -11.44
CA GLU A 197 4.78 -4.88 -12.72
C GLU A 197 3.37 -4.40 -13.06
N ASN A 198 2.44 -4.51 -12.11
CA ASN A 198 1.07 -4.03 -12.28
C ASN A 198 1.02 -2.53 -12.54
N TRP A 199 1.83 -1.74 -11.83
CA TRP A 199 1.93 -0.30 -12.04
C TRP A 199 2.46 0.03 -13.45
N ILE A 200 3.51 -0.67 -13.92
CA ILE A 200 4.06 -0.51 -15.28
C ILE A 200 3.02 -0.87 -16.33
N LEU A 201 2.33 -2.00 -16.16
CA LEU A 201 1.29 -2.46 -17.09
C LEU A 201 0.08 -1.50 -17.14
N GLY A 202 -0.20 -0.80 -16.04
CA GLY A 202 -1.24 0.23 -15.99
C GLY A 202 -1.00 1.42 -16.92
N TRP A 203 0.23 1.66 -17.37
CA TRP A 203 0.57 2.65 -18.39
C TRP A 203 0.27 2.20 -19.83
N GLY A 204 -0.04 0.91 -20.02
CA GLY A 204 -0.30 0.33 -21.34
C GLY A 204 0.93 0.46 -22.26
N ASN A 205 0.71 0.96 -23.46
CA ASN A 205 1.76 1.16 -24.48
C ASN A 205 2.57 2.47 -24.29
N HIS A 206 2.21 3.29 -23.29
CA HIS A 206 2.87 4.57 -23.02
C HIS A 206 4.16 4.44 -22.21
N ALA A 207 4.45 3.25 -21.67
CA ALA A 207 5.64 2.96 -20.89
C ALA A 207 6.40 1.75 -21.43
N LYS A 208 7.73 1.86 -21.51
CA LYS A 208 8.62 0.76 -21.90
C LYS A 208 9.74 0.61 -20.88
N VAL A 209 9.83 -0.56 -20.26
CA VAL A 209 10.94 -0.89 -19.38
C VAL A 209 12.22 -1.02 -20.21
N LEU A 210 13.29 -0.34 -19.80
CA LEU A 210 14.61 -0.43 -20.39
C LEU A 210 15.55 -1.30 -19.54
N GLU A 211 15.48 -1.14 -18.22
CA GLU A 211 16.28 -1.87 -17.23
C GLU A 211 15.43 -2.26 -16.02
N PRO A 212 15.74 -3.36 -15.35
CA PRO A 212 16.66 -4.43 -15.75
C PRO A 212 16.04 -5.37 -16.79
N HIS A 213 16.87 -6.12 -17.52
CA HIS A 213 16.40 -7.05 -18.57
C HIS A 213 15.39 -8.08 -18.08
N THR A 214 15.60 -8.61 -16.87
CA THR A 214 14.66 -9.57 -16.24
C THR A 214 13.24 -9.00 -16.05
N LEU A 215 13.12 -7.70 -15.75
CA LEU A 215 11.81 -7.04 -15.67
C LEU A 215 11.23 -6.83 -17.08
N CYS A 216 12.05 -6.45 -18.07
CA CYS A 216 11.60 -6.36 -19.46
C CYS A 216 10.99 -7.66 -19.95
N GLU A 217 11.66 -8.80 -19.68
CA GLU A 217 11.19 -10.12 -20.09
C GLU A 217 9.84 -10.49 -19.44
N ARG A 218 9.70 -10.21 -18.12
CA ARG A 218 8.44 -10.48 -17.41
C ARG A 218 7.28 -9.62 -17.94
N ILE A 219 7.49 -8.32 -18.13
CA ILE A 219 6.47 -7.44 -18.71
C ILE A 219 6.11 -7.87 -20.12
N ALA A 220 7.11 -8.23 -20.94
CA ALA A 220 6.85 -8.72 -22.31
C ALA A 220 6.05 -10.05 -22.33
N ALA A 221 6.32 -10.95 -21.38
CA ALA A 221 5.57 -12.21 -21.25
C ALA A 221 4.11 -11.95 -20.87
N ILE A 222 3.86 -11.05 -19.91
CA ILE A 222 2.51 -10.66 -19.48
C ILE A 222 1.77 -9.99 -20.66
N ALA A 223 2.40 -9.04 -21.34
CA ALA A 223 1.81 -8.34 -22.47
C ALA A 223 1.42 -9.28 -23.61
N ARG A 224 2.26 -10.27 -23.92
CA ARG A 224 1.92 -11.32 -24.91
C ARG A 224 0.71 -12.16 -24.45
N SER A 225 0.70 -12.55 -23.18
CA SER A 225 -0.44 -13.31 -22.63
C SER A 225 -1.74 -12.50 -22.66
N MET A 226 -1.65 -11.18 -22.37
CA MET A 226 -2.80 -10.28 -22.50
C MET A 226 -3.28 -10.19 -23.96
N ALA A 227 -2.37 -9.99 -24.92
CA ALA A 227 -2.72 -9.87 -26.32
C ALA A 227 -3.46 -11.13 -26.84
N LEU A 228 -3.04 -12.33 -26.41
CA LEU A 228 -3.71 -13.59 -26.77
C LEU A 228 -5.15 -13.68 -26.27
N GLN A 229 -5.48 -13.02 -25.13
CA GLN A 229 -6.87 -13.02 -24.60
C GLN A 229 -7.80 -12.09 -25.38
N TYR A 230 -7.26 -11.12 -26.11
CA TYR A 230 -8.01 -10.17 -26.93
C TYR A 230 -7.86 -10.43 -28.46
N SER A 231 -7.16 -11.52 -28.82
CA SER A 231 -7.12 -11.95 -30.23
C SER A 231 -8.49 -12.53 -30.60
N VAL A 232 -9.25 -11.78 -31.40
CA VAL A 232 -10.54 -12.17 -32.00
C VAL A 232 -10.27 -12.87 -33.32
#